data_b56799708a92762fe34df8b9774218b2
#
_entry.id   b56799708a92762fe34df8b9774218b2
#
_cell.length_a   1.000
_cell.length_b   1.000
_cell.length_c   1.000
_cell.angle_alpha   90.00
_cell.angle_beta   90.00
_cell.angle_gamma   90.00
#
_symmetry.space_group_name_H-M   'P 1'
#
loop_
_entity.id
_entity.type
_entity.pdbx_description
1 polymer ?
#
loop_
_entity_poly.entity_id
_entity_poly.type
_entity_poly.pdbx_seq_one_letter_code
_entity_poly.pdbx_strand_id
1 'polypeptide(L)'
;MVTATRTRSLALATASVFLLNGLVISTWLSRLPATKARLDADPRTIGLVLLMSGLGSLVAMPWVGPLAARWGSRRIEVVTSISTGVLLVLMSLAPNPITLGALLFVFGAGLGSWDVAMNIQGSHVDRAAGRDFMPRYHACWSVGAFVGAALGAGAAALGLPLVVHFGLAALVSVG
;
A
#
# COMPACT_ATOMS: atom_id res chain seq x y z
N MET A 1 8.63 -2.66 -31.90
CA MET A 1 9.72 -3.17 -31.04
C MET A 1 10.00 -2.11 -29.97
N VAL A 2 9.83 -2.42 -28.68
CA VAL A 2 10.14 -1.48 -27.58
C VAL A 2 11.66 -1.41 -27.46
N THR A 3 12.25 -0.19 -27.43
CA THR A 3 13.69 -0.04 -27.29
C THR A 3 14.16 -0.51 -25.91
N ALA A 4 15.37 -1.05 -25.81
CA ALA A 4 15.95 -1.53 -24.53
C ALA A 4 15.88 -0.46 -23.41
N THR A 5 16.09 0.81 -23.76
CA THR A 5 15.99 1.96 -22.85
C THR A 5 14.57 2.13 -22.28
N ARG A 6 13.55 2.02 -23.13
CA ARG A 6 12.14 2.13 -22.72
C ARG A 6 11.73 0.98 -21.81
N THR A 7 12.17 -0.24 -22.12
CA THR A 7 11.92 -1.43 -21.27
C THR A 7 12.54 -1.24 -19.89
N ARG A 8 13.79 -0.74 -19.81
CA ARG A 8 14.46 -0.45 -18.53
C ARG A 8 13.71 0.59 -17.70
N SER A 9 13.26 1.68 -18.32
CA SER A 9 12.49 2.72 -17.61
C SER A 9 11.16 2.17 -17.07
N LEU A 10 10.44 1.34 -17.83
CA LEU A 10 9.21 0.72 -17.39
C LEU A 10 9.45 -0.25 -16.24
N ALA A 11 10.51 -1.06 -16.28
CA ALA A 11 10.86 -1.98 -15.21
C ALA A 11 11.22 -1.24 -13.92
N LEU A 12 11.95 -0.12 -14.00
CA LEU A 12 12.28 0.71 -12.83
C LEU A 12 11.02 1.36 -12.23
N ALA A 13 10.14 1.90 -13.07
CA ALA A 13 8.88 2.47 -12.60
C ALA A 13 8.01 1.42 -11.90
N THR A 14 7.90 0.21 -12.48
CA THR A 14 7.18 -0.90 -11.84
C THR A 14 7.81 -1.30 -10.50
N ALA A 15 9.14 -1.39 -10.44
CA ALA A 15 9.86 -1.69 -9.20
C ALA A 15 9.60 -0.64 -8.10
N SER A 16 9.52 0.65 -8.47
CA SER A 16 9.16 1.73 -7.54
C SER A 16 7.74 1.58 -6.99
N VAL A 17 6.77 1.18 -7.82
CA VAL A 17 5.39 0.94 -7.40
C VAL A 17 5.32 -0.20 -6.36
N PHE A 18 6.06 -1.29 -6.58
CA PHE A 18 6.15 -2.39 -5.61
C PHE A 18 6.79 -1.92 -4.29
N LEU A 19 7.88 -1.16 -4.36
CA LEU A 19 8.56 -0.61 -3.17
C LEU A 19 7.62 0.29 -2.36
N LEU A 20 6.89 1.19 -3.02
CA LEU A 20 5.95 2.11 -2.37
C LEU A 20 4.78 1.36 -1.72
N ASN A 21 4.23 0.34 -2.37
CA ASN A 21 3.17 -0.49 -1.79
C ASN A 21 3.64 -1.17 -0.49
N GLY A 22 4.83 -1.80 -0.50
CA GLY A 22 5.43 -2.40 0.70
C GLY A 22 5.69 -1.38 1.81
N LEU A 23 6.16 -0.18 1.46
CA LEU A 23 6.39 0.90 2.42
C LEU A 23 5.09 1.35 3.09
N VAL A 24 4.03 1.56 2.34
CA VAL A 24 2.73 2.04 2.86
C VAL A 24 2.12 1.05 3.85
N ILE A 25 2.05 -0.23 3.51
CA ILE A 25 1.47 -1.24 4.41
C ILE A 25 2.29 -1.37 5.70
N SER A 26 3.62 -1.38 5.61
CA SER A 26 4.48 -1.54 6.78
C SER A 26 4.55 -0.29 7.64
N THR A 27 4.40 0.89 7.05
CA THR A 27 4.20 2.14 7.80
C THR A 27 2.98 2.06 8.71
N TRP A 28 1.85 1.58 8.20
CA TRP A 28 0.65 1.35 9.01
C TRP A 28 0.89 0.33 10.13
N LEU A 29 1.37 -0.86 9.77
CA LEU A 29 1.53 -1.96 10.73
C LEU A 29 2.52 -1.64 11.86
N SER A 30 3.60 -0.93 11.57
CA SER A 30 4.61 -0.53 12.56
C SER A 30 4.07 0.45 13.62
N ARG A 31 3.01 1.18 13.32
CA ARG A 31 2.37 2.15 14.23
C ARG A 31 1.08 1.63 14.87
N LEU A 32 0.77 0.35 14.68
CA LEU A 32 -0.40 -0.29 15.28
C LEU A 32 -0.43 -0.19 16.83
N PRO A 33 0.69 -0.38 17.56
CA PRO A 33 0.69 -0.21 19.00
C PRO A 33 0.29 1.22 19.44
N ALA A 34 0.77 2.24 18.75
CA ALA A 34 0.43 3.62 19.02
C ALA A 34 -1.06 3.93 18.72
N THR A 35 -1.59 3.35 17.62
CA THR A 35 -3.01 3.46 17.27
C THR A 35 -3.89 2.79 18.31
N LYS A 36 -3.52 1.58 18.76
CA LYS A 36 -4.19 0.86 19.83
C LYS A 36 -4.25 1.67 21.12
N ALA A 37 -3.10 2.22 21.55
CA ALA A 37 -3.01 3.03 22.77
C ALA A 37 -3.86 4.31 22.68
N ARG A 38 -3.86 4.99 21.51
CA ARG A 38 -4.64 6.21 21.30
C ARG A 38 -6.15 5.96 21.39
N LEU A 39 -6.63 4.78 20.94
CA LEU A 39 -8.06 4.43 20.95
C LEU A 39 -8.48 3.71 22.24
N ASP A 40 -7.56 3.47 23.17
CA ASP A 40 -7.79 2.65 24.38
C ASP A 40 -8.48 1.31 24.04
N ALA A 41 -8.04 0.68 22.95
CA ALA A 41 -8.70 -0.49 22.42
C ALA A 41 -8.06 -1.77 22.98
N ASP A 42 -8.89 -2.74 23.36
CA ASP A 42 -8.44 -4.07 23.77
C ASP A 42 -7.92 -4.89 22.57
N PRO A 43 -7.15 -5.98 22.80
CA PRO A 43 -6.59 -6.80 21.72
C PRO A 43 -7.64 -7.43 20.79
N ARG A 44 -8.81 -7.79 21.32
CA ARG A 44 -9.90 -8.38 20.52
C ARG A 44 -10.47 -7.35 19.55
N THR A 45 -10.74 -6.15 20.02
CA THR A 45 -11.21 -5.02 19.21
C THR A 45 -10.22 -4.70 18.08
N ILE A 46 -8.92 -4.62 18.38
CA ILE A 46 -7.89 -4.41 17.36
C ILE A 46 -7.85 -5.56 16.35
N GLY A 47 -7.97 -6.82 16.78
CA GLY A 47 -8.03 -7.97 15.89
C GLY A 47 -9.22 -7.88 14.90
N LEU A 48 -10.41 -7.52 15.40
CA LEU A 48 -11.61 -7.33 14.56
C LEU A 48 -11.44 -6.17 13.57
N VAL A 49 -10.85 -5.06 14.03
CA VAL A 49 -10.57 -3.90 13.18
C VAL A 49 -9.58 -4.25 12.06
N LEU A 50 -8.55 -5.03 12.35
CA LEU A 50 -7.59 -5.50 11.33
C LEU A 50 -8.22 -6.43 10.30
N LEU A 51 -9.18 -7.28 10.70
CA LEU A 51 -9.93 -8.12 9.76
C LEU A 51 -10.66 -7.30 8.69
N MET A 52 -11.08 -6.08 9.01
CA MET A 52 -11.77 -5.21 8.04
C MET A 52 -10.88 -4.88 6.84
N SER A 53 -9.56 -4.73 7.03
CA SER A 53 -8.63 -4.52 5.91
C SER A 53 -8.55 -5.76 5.00
N GLY A 54 -8.49 -6.96 5.58
CA GLY A 54 -8.54 -8.22 4.81
C GLY A 54 -9.84 -8.37 4.02
N LEU A 55 -10.98 -8.09 4.66
CA LEU A 55 -12.29 -8.15 4.01
C LEU A 55 -12.40 -7.14 2.86
N GLY A 56 -11.92 -5.91 3.05
CA GLY A 56 -11.89 -4.90 1.99
C GLY A 56 -11.09 -5.37 0.78
N SER A 57 -9.91 -5.93 1.01
CA SER A 57 -9.06 -6.50 -0.03
C SER A 57 -9.75 -7.65 -0.78
N LEU A 58 -10.34 -8.61 -0.06
CA LEU A 58 -11.07 -9.74 -0.66
C LEU A 58 -12.25 -9.29 -1.52
N VAL A 59 -12.98 -8.26 -1.10
CA VAL A 59 -14.12 -7.73 -1.86
C VAL A 59 -13.66 -6.99 -3.13
N ALA A 60 -12.54 -6.25 -3.06
CA ALA A 60 -12.08 -5.43 -4.17
C ALA A 60 -11.29 -6.19 -5.25
N MET A 61 -10.43 -7.12 -4.85
CA MET A 61 -9.51 -7.83 -5.75
C MET A 61 -10.16 -8.46 -6.99
N PRO A 62 -11.32 -9.14 -6.92
CA PRO A 62 -11.94 -9.75 -8.11
C PRO A 62 -12.31 -8.76 -9.20
N TRP A 63 -12.52 -7.49 -8.85
CA TRP A 63 -12.94 -6.45 -9.78
C TRP A 63 -11.76 -5.78 -10.49
N VAL A 64 -10.54 -5.93 -9.97
CA VAL A 64 -9.36 -5.21 -10.50
C VAL A 64 -8.99 -5.67 -11.91
N GLY A 65 -9.07 -6.97 -12.19
CA GLY A 65 -8.78 -7.51 -13.53
C GLY A 65 -9.66 -6.88 -14.61
N PRO A 66 -10.99 -6.96 -14.51
CA PRO A 66 -11.93 -6.30 -15.43
C PRO A 66 -11.71 -4.77 -15.53
N LEU A 67 -11.46 -4.10 -14.40
CA LEU A 67 -11.20 -2.66 -14.38
C LEU A 67 -9.87 -2.31 -15.07
N ALA A 68 -8.82 -3.11 -14.85
CA ALA A 68 -7.53 -2.93 -15.51
C ALA A 68 -7.61 -3.17 -17.03
N ALA A 69 -8.42 -4.13 -17.46
CA ALA A 69 -8.68 -4.35 -18.88
C ALA A 69 -9.39 -3.15 -19.54
N ARG A 70 -10.28 -2.46 -18.80
CA ARG A 70 -11.06 -1.33 -19.31
C ARG A 70 -10.32 0.01 -19.20
N TRP A 71 -9.61 0.28 -18.11
CA TRP A 71 -9.04 1.59 -17.79
C TRP A 71 -7.51 1.62 -17.79
N GLY A 72 -6.88 0.44 -17.86
CA GLY A 72 -5.43 0.25 -17.73
C GLY A 72 -4.98 0.15 -16.28
N SER A 73 -4.00 -0.73 -16.02
CA SER A 73 -3.43 -0.97 -14.68
C SER A 73 -2.86 0.30 -14.05
N ARG A 74 -2.16 1.13 -14.83
CA ARG A 74 -1.55 2.39 -14.35
C ARG A 74 -2.56 3.35 -13.70
N ARG A 75 -3.78 3.48 -14.25
CA ARG A 75 -4.79 4.35 -13.64
C ARG A 75 -5.24 3.84 -12.29
N ILE A 76 -5.41 2.52 -12.18
CA ILE A 76 -5.76 1.88 -10.90
C ILE A 76 -4.64 2.09 -9.89
N GLU A 77 -3.38 1.88 -10.25
CA GLU A 77 -2.22 2.11 -9.39
C GLU A 77 -2.20 3.54 -8.85
N VAL A 78 -2.35 4.54 -9.72
CA VAL A 78 -2.35 5.96 -9.32
C VAL A 78 -3.52 6.28 -8.38
N VAL A 79 -4.74 5.85 -8.72
CA VAL A 79 -5.91 6.10 -7.88
C VAL A 79 -5.78 5.43 -6.52
N THR A 80 -5.34 4.18 -6.50
CA THR A 80 -5.21 3.40 -5.27
C THR A 80 -4.04 3.86 -4.40
N SER A 81 -2.89 4.26 -4.98
CA SER A 81 -1.78 4.83 -4.22
C SER A 81 -2.16 6.15 -3.55
N ILE A 82 -2.81 7.05 -4.27
CA ILE A 82 -3.30 8.32 -3.70
C ILE A 82 -4.34 8.06 -2.60
N SER A 83 -5.33 7.20 -2.89
CA SER A 83 -6.39 6.92 -1.91
C SER A 83 -5.86 6.24 -0.65
N THR A 84 -4.94 5.29 -0.75
CA THR A 84 -4.31 4.66 0.42
C THR A 84 -3.45 5.64 1.21
N GLY A 85 -2.74 6.56 0.56
CA GLY A 85 -2.01 7.63 1.22
C GLY A 85 -2.95 8.54 2.03
N VAL A 86 -4.06 9.00 1.43
CA VAL A 86 -5.08 9.81 2.13
C VAL A 86 -5.69 9.03 3.30
N LEU A 87 -6.02 7.74 3.08
CA LEU A 87 -6.60 6.89 4.11
C LEU A 87 -5.66 6.67 5.30
N LEU A 88 -4.33 6.57 5.08
CA LEU A 88 -3.36 6.54 6.19
C LEU A 88 -3.54 7.75 7.12
N VAL A 89 -3.65 8.95 6.55
CA VAL A 89 -3.84 10.17 7.34
C VAL A 89 -5.19 10.13 8.08
N LEU A 90 -6.27 9.77 7.38
CA LEU A 90 -7.60 9.67 7.99
C LEU A 90 -7.64 8.63 9.13
N MET A 91 -6.96 7.49 8.99
CA MET A 91 -6.85 6.47 10.03
C MET A 91 -6.15 7.00 11.28
N SER A 92 -5.18 7.91 11.14
CA SER A 92 -4.54 8.57 12.29
C SER A 92 -5.49 9.48 13.07
N LEU A 93 -6.56 9.93 12.45
CA LEU A 93 -7.57 10.83 13.02
C LEU A 93 -8.85 10.11 13.47
N ALA A 94 -8.97 8.80 13.24
CA ALA A 94 -10.16 8.03 13.59
C ALA A 94 -10.50 8.18 15.08
N PRO A 95 -11.72 8.62 15.45
CA PRO A 95 -12.08 8.93 16.86
C PRO A 95 -12.35 7.68 17.70
N ASN A 96 -12.64 6.54 17.08
CA ASN A 96 -13.00 5.29 17.72
C ASN A 96 -12.69 4.07 16.86
N PRO A 97 -12.71 2.84 17.41
CA PRO A 97 -12.40 1.63 16.66
C PRO A 97 -13.36 1.34 15.49
N ILE A 98 -14.63 1.74 15.58
CA ILE A 98 -15.61 1.52 14.51
C ILE A 98 -15.23 2.34 13.27
N THR A 99 -14.93 3.63 13.46
CA THR A 99 -14.46 4.51 12.38
C THR A 99 -13.14 4.00 11.80
N LEU A 100 -12.21 3.55 12.64
CA LEU A 100 -10.96 2.96 12.18
C LEU A 100 -11.22 1.70 11.34
N GLY A 101 -12.14 0.83 11.76
CA GLY A 101 -12.53 -0.38 11.01
C GLY A 101 -13.11 -0.05 9.64
N ALA A 102 -13.99 0.94 9.54
CA ALA A 102 -14.53 1.39 8.27
C ALA A 102 -13.45 1.95 7.34
N LEU A 103 -12.54 2.77 7.87
CA LEU A 103 -11.40 3.29 7.11
C LEU A 103 -10.45 2.17 6.67
N LEU A 104 -10.19 1.18 7.54
CA LEU A 104 -9.37 0.02 7.21
C LEU A 104 -10.00 -0.87 6.15
N PHE A 105 -11.33 -1.00 6.11
CA PHE A 105 -12.00 -1.71 5.02
C PHE A 105 -11.72 -1.05 3.67
N VAL A 106 -11.86 0.28 3.58
CA VAL A 106 -11.58 1.03 2.35
C VAL A 106 -10.08 1.03 2.03
N PHE A 107 -9.22 1.16 3.04
CA PHE A 107 -7.76 1.06 2.89
C PHE A 107 -7.34 -0.31 2.35
N GLY A 108 -7.90 -1.40 2.89
CA GLY A 108 -7.65 -2.76 2.41
C GLY A 108 -8.12 -2.97 0.98
N ALA A 109 -9.30 -2.44 0.62
CA ALA A 109 -9.80 -2.46 -0.76
C ALA A 109 -8.84 -1.74 -1.71
N GLY A 110 -8.35 -0.56 -1.33
CA GLY A 110 -7.36 0.20 -2.09
C GLY A 110 -6.03 -0.56 -2.21
N LEU A 111 -5.52 -1.07 -1.10
CA LEU A 111 -4.22 -1.77 -1.05
C LEU A 111 -4.24 -3.06 -1.87
N GLY A 112 -5.30 -3.88 -1.75
CA GLY A 112 -5.47 -5.10 -2.54
C GLY A 112 -5.67 -4.81 -4.03
N SER A 113 -6.38 -3.72 -4.36
CA SER A 113 -6.52 -3.28 -5.75
C SER A 113 -5.18 -2.83 -6.33
N TRP A 114 -4.38 -2.10 -5.55
CA TRP A 114 -3.03 -1.69 -5.94
C TRP A 114 -2.13 -2.91 -6.17
N ASP A 115 -2.17 -3.89 -5.25
CA ASP A 115 -1.39 -5.12 -5.37
C ASP A 115 -1.71 -5.87 -6.68
N VAL A 116 -2.97 -6.11 -7.00
CA VAL A 116 -3.36 -6.77 -8.25
C VAL A 116 -2.94 -5.94 -9.47
N ALA A 117 -3.14 -4.62 -9.45
CA ALA A 117 -2.80 -3.76 -10.59
C ALA A 117 -1.30 -3.72 -10.87
N MET A 118 -0.45 -3.62 -9.84
CA MET A 118 1.00 -3.62 -10.01
C MET A 118 1.52 -4.98 -10.52
N ASN A 119 0.91 -6.09 -10.11
CA ASN A 119 1.24 -7.42 -10.64
C ASN A 119 0.83 -7.58 -12.11
N ILE A 120 -0.33 -7.06 -12.51
CA ILE A 120 -0.74 -6.98 -13.93
C ILE A 120 0.29 -6.15 -14.73
N GLN A 121 0.68 -4.99 -14.24
CA GLN A 121 1.67 -4.12 -14.89
C GLN A 121 3.03 -4.82 -15.00
N GLY A 122 3.51 -5.45 -13.94
CA GLY A 122 4.75 -6.22 -13.93
C GLY A 122 4.75 -7.31 -15.00
N SER A 123 3.66 -8.09 -15.07
CA SER A 123 3.49 -9.13 -16.09
C SER A 123 3.47 -8.57 -17.52
N HIS A 124 2.95 -7.37 -17.75
CA HIS A 124 3.00 -6.70 -19.04
C HIS A 124 4.44 -6.30 -19.42
N VAL A 125 5.20 -5.77 -18.47
CA VAL A 125 6.61 -5.39 -18.67
C VAL A 125 7.46 -6.63 -18.96
N ASP A 126 7.26 -7.72 -18.23
CA ASP A 126 7.96 -9.00 -18.43
C ASP A 126 7.74 -9.56 -19.85
N ARG A 127 6.48 -9.61 -20.29
CA ARG A 127 6.15 -10.06 -21.66
C ARG A 127 6.78 -9.15 -22.72
N ALA A 128 6.73 -7.84 -22.54
CA ALA A 128 7.32 -6.88 -23.48
C ALA A 128 8.85 -6.96 -23.53
N ALA A 129 9.48 -7.33 -22.41
CA ALA A 129 10.92 -7.47 -22.27
C ALA A 129 11.47 -8.83 -22.71
N GLY A 130 10.61 -9.86 -22.80
CA GLY A 130 11.03 -11.26 -22.96
C GLY A 130 11.90 -11.75 -21.77
N ARG A 131 11.71 -11.19 -20.59
CA ARG A 131 12.50 -11.46 -19.38
C ARG A 131 11.59 -11.42 -18.15
N ASP A 132 11.90 -12.25 -17.14
CA ASP A 132 11.20 -12.28 -15.87
C ASP A 132 11.85 -11.33 -14.86
N PHE A 133 11.18 -10.24 -14.54
CA PHE A 133 11.55 -9.29 -13.49
C PHE A 133 10.70 -9.46 -12.22
N MET A 134 9.64 -10.26 -12.26
CA MET A 134 8.69 -10.40 -11.16
C MET A 134 9.36 -10.72 -9.81
N PRO A 135 10.36 -11.62 -9.70
CA PRO A 135 11.06 -11.85 -8.44
C PRO A 135 11.77 -10.60 -7.90
N ARG A 136 12.27 -9.73 -8.80
CA ARG A 136 12.93 -8.48 -8.43
C ARG A 136 11.94 -7.43 -7.94
N TYR A 137 10.74 -7.38 -8.54
CA TYR A 137 9.67 -6.50 -8.08
C TYR A 137 9.25 -6.86 -6.65
N HIS A 138 9.04 -8.15 -6.36
CA HIS A 138 8.74 -8.60 -5.00
C HIS A 138 9.88 -8.37 -4.02
N ALA A 139 11.15 -8.45 -4.46
CA ALA A 139 12.29 -8.04 -3.64
C ALA A 139 12.24 -6.52 -3.32
N CYS A 140 11.89 -5.67 -4.27
CA CYS A 140 11.68 -4.23 -4.03
C CYS A 140 10.53 -3.99 -3.04
N TRP A 141 9.42 -4.75 -3.16
CA TRP A 141 8.34 -4.71 -2.18
C TRP A 141 8.84 -5.04 -0.76
N SER A 142 9.63 -6.10 -0.61
CA SER A 142 10.20 -6.49 0.68
C SER A 142 11.14 -5.42 1.25
N VAL A 143 11.96 -4.77 0.39
CA VAL A 143 12.80 -3.63 0.79
C VAL A 143 11.91 -2.46 1.25
N GLY A 144 10.86 -2.13 0.52
CA GLY A 144 9.89 -1.10 0.90
C GLY A 144 9.24 -1.41 2.24
N ALA A 145 8.82 -2.66 2.45
CA ALA A 145 8.24 -3.11 3.71
C ALA A 145 9.23 -2.97 4.88
N PHE A 146 10.48 -3.36 4.68
CA PHE A 146 11.54 -3.20 5.69
C PHE A 146 11.76 -1.73 6.03
N VAL A 147 11.90 -0.87 5.02
CA VAL A 147 12.09 0.58 5.19
C VAL A 147 10.90 1.21 5.91
N GLY A 148 9.66 0.89 5.51
CA GLY A 148 8.45 1.38 6.15
C GLY A 148 8.37 0.99 7.63
N ALA A 149 8.72 -0.26 7.96
CA ALA A 149 8.77 -0.74 9.34
C ALA A 149 9.86 -0.03 10.16
N ALA A 150 11.06 0.14 9.60
CA ALA A 150 12.18 0.83 10.26
C ALA A 150 11.86 2.31 10.52
N LEU A 151 11.30 3.01 9.53
CA LEU A 151 10.86 4.40 9.68
C LEU A 151 9.76 4.53 10.74
N GLY A 152 8.82 3.57 10.78
CA GLY A 152 7.77 3.56 11.80
C GLY A 152 8.29 3.29 13.21
N ALA A 153 9.26 2.40 13.36
CA ALA A 153 9.93 2.16 14.64
C ALA A 153 10.71 3.41 15.10
N GLY A 154 11.46 4.06 14.19
CA GLY A 154 12.15 5.32 14.48
C GLY A 154 11.19 6.44 14.86
N ALA A 155 10.08 6.60 14.12
CA ALA A 155 9.03 7.56 14.43
C ALA A 155 8.38 7.30 15.81
N ALA A 156 8.21 6.03 16.20
CA ALA A 156 7.71 5.66 17.50
C ALA A 156 8.71 6.00 18.62
N ALA A 157 9.99 5.69 18.41
CA ALA A 157 11.06 5.98 19.38
C ALA A 157 11.23 7.50 19.63
N LEU A 158 11.02 8.30 18.57
CA LEU A 158 11.07 9.78 18.66
C LEU A 158 9.76 10.41 19.17
N GLY A 159 8.75 9.62 19.51
CA GLY A 159 7.45 10.13 19.93
C GLY A 159 6.68 10.89 18.85
N LEU A 160 7.00 10.67 17.56
CA LEU A 160 6.39 11.40 16.46
C LEU A 160 4.87 11.10 16.38
N PRO A 161 4.00 12.14 16.33
CA PRO A 161 2.56 11.93 16.20
C PRO A 161 2.20 11.09 14.98
N LEU A 162 1.17 10.25 15.10
CA LEU A 162 0.69 9.38 14.02
C LEU A 162 0.40 10.16 12.73
N VAL A 163 -0.30 11.30 12.87
CA VAL A 163 -0.71 12.13 11.74
C VAL A 163 0.48 12.68 10.96
N VAL A 164 1.56 13.04 11.64
CA VAL A 164 2.80 13.54 10.99
C VAL A 164 3.49 12.41 10.24
N HIS A 165 3.70 11.25 10.89
CA HIS A 165 4.34 10.11 10.25
C HIS A 165 3.55 9.61 9.04
N PHE A 166 2.23 9.44 9.18
CA PHE A 166 1.38 8.97 8.09
C PHE A 166 1.24 10.02 6.98
N GLY A 167 1.26 11.31 7.31
CA GLY A 167 1.31 12.40 6.34
C GLY A 167 2.57 12.37 5.48
N LEU A 168 3.73 12.16 6.09
CA LEU A 168 5.01 12.01 5.37
C LEU A 168 4.99 10.77 4.46
N ALA A 169 4.49 9.64 4.95
CA ALA A 169 4.36 8.43 4.14
C ALA A 169 3.38 8.60 2.98
N ALA A 170 2.27 9.33 3.19
CA ALA A 170 1.31 9.66 2.14
C ALA A 170 1.93 10.51 1.03
N LEU A 171 2.74 11.50 1.38
CA LEU A 171 3.45 12.33 0.40
C LEU A 171 4.41 11.49 -0.46
N VAL A 172 5.12 10.55 0.15
CA VAL A 172 6.04 9.64 -0.57
C VAL A 172 5.27 8.67 -1.49
N SER A 173 4.05 8.28 -1.13
CA SER A 173 3.25 7.33 -1.94
C SER A 173 2.69 7.94 -3.23
N VAL A 174 2.69 9.26 -3.37
CA VAL A 174 2.13 10.01 -4.51
C VAL A 174 3.21 10.50 -5.49
N GLY A 175 4.49 10.53 -5.10
CA GLY A 175 5.62 10.98 -5.92
C GLY A 175 6.20 9.88 -6.76
#